data_2c0216b86a7dbec0e2b8a6edf0c22463
#
_entry.id   2c0216b86a7dbec0e2b8a6edf0c22463
#
_cell.length_a   1.000
_cell.length_b   1.000
_cell.length_c   1.000
_cell.angle_alpha   90.00
_cell.angle_beta   90.00
_cell.angle_gamma   90.00
#
_symmetry.space_group_name_H-M   'P 1'
#
loop_
_entity.id
_entity.type
_entity.pdbx_description
1 polymer ?
#
loop_
_entity_poly.entity_id
_entity_poly.type
_entity_poly.pdbx_seq_one_letter_code
_entity_poly.pdbx_strand_id
1 'polypeptide(L)'
;MKFNKSIKNIVLGLIYQIFRNKFLFSASVIYAALLLSIIDWGMPGPSHPFTYHMDEWHQLEAVRSTFKYLSPNIPGSAHGTMFHFILSGIYLIPFFLLGIINPFFITSPVESLEMQRRIFEILRLNTLIFGLLSIFFIAKIAKKYFKLNPIIPVILFAVTPLWLALSNYFKYDIALIFWIIISLYYLLEFGSKPNLKNYLISGAFCSLAVATKISALPLFIAYIISFFWFQKRERRKFINIYLGLLVFFIIFILFGIPDMLFGKGDWSEFLYSNLISGSNGYDNLLTGFSAWWQYLFFKILPIDFGYSFFIIYMLGIAYWVSLFVKKFLTKRSHLFKNEFFLLFCFLLFTLSLMPLKLGANGNRLLVLLPFFALLSGSFLQRVRNTLLNFKFLFSILITLIIIVQFYQSIIMVYVKWLPDVRRISSDWMKKNLKKKTLIGIENIPIYQMLPDIVVKDFYSKDKVLKYQTYFNYQVIDASSKTIPSIVIVVGKELDLRYLKKSPKRQLIKKLMGYGYKEIIEFNPPQALYFFSGNPLNYITSGLAPISAISIFEKVN
;
A
#
# COMPACT_ATOMS: atom_id res chain seq x y z
N MET A 1 14.00 -34.46 9.30
CA MET A 1 14.48 -34.65 7.91
C MET A 1 13.37 -34.68 6.83
N LYS A 2 12.18 -35.28 7.06
CA LYS A 2 11.05 -35.29 6.06
C LYS A 2 10.42 -33.89 5.77
N PHE A 3 10.41 -33.00 6.75
CA PHE A 3 9.83 -31.64 6.60
C PHE A 3 10.61 -30.77 5.61
N ASN A 4 11.94 -30.86 5.62
CA ASN A 4 12.82 -30.07 4.74
C ASN A 4 12.69 -30.50 3.27
N LYS A 5 12.44 -31.78 2.99
CA LYS A 5 12.21 -32.29 1.62
C LYS A 5 10.89 -31.79 1.02
N SER A 6 9.86 -31.59 1.86
CA SER A 6 8.55 -31.07 1.43
C SER A 6 8.61 -29.59 1.03
N ILE A 7 9.26 -28.72 1.82
CA ILE A 7 9.39 -27.28 1.52
C ILE A 7 10.24 -27.09 0.27
N LYS A 8 11.39 -27.80 0.15
CA LYS A 8 12.23 -27.76 -1.06
C LYS A 8 11.44 -28.13 -2.32
N ASN A 9 10.62 -29.18 -2.26
CA ASN A 9 9.80 -29.61 -3.39
C ASN A 9 8.70 -28.60 -3.74
N ILE A 10 8.13 -27.89 -2.75
CA ILE A 10 7.16 -26.83 -2.98
C ILE A 10 7.82 -25.65 -3.68
N VAL A 11 8.95 -25.16 -3.18
CA VAL A 11 9.69 -24.04 -3.76
C VAL A 11 10.17 -24.36 -5.17
N LEU A 12 10.79 -25.51 -5.37
CA LEU A 12 11.24 -25.95 -6.71
C LEU A 12 10.06 -26.14 -7.67
N GLY A 13 8.92 -26.65 -7.20
CA GLY A 13 7.70 -26.77 -7.99
C GLY A 13 7.13 -25.43 -8.41
N LEU A 14 7.18 -24.41 -7.54
CA LEU A 14 6.80 -23.03 -7.84
C LEU A 14 7.71 -22.41 -8.91
N ILE A 15 9.01 -22.50 -8.71
CA ILE A 15 10.03 -22.00 -9.64
C ILE A 15 9.83 -22.68 -11.02
N TYR A 16 9.72 -24.00 -11.04
CA TYR A 16 9.48 -24.75 -12.28
C TYR A 16 8.20 -24.33 -13.02
N GLN A 17 7.11 -24.08 -12.31
CA GLN A 17 5.86 -23.61 -12.92
C GLN A 17 5.99 -22.19 -13.53
N ILE A 18 6.74 -21.29 -12.89
CA ILE A 18 7.02 -19.94 -13.42
C ILE A 18 7.83 -20.06 -14.70
N PHE A 19 8.93 -20.80 -14.69
CA PHE A 19 9.81 -20.97 -15.86
C PHE A 19 9.12 -21.68 -17.04
N ARG A 20 8.21 -22.62 -16.78
CA ARG A 20 7.46 -23.33 -17.82
C ARG A 20 6.45 -22.42 -18.52
N ASN A 21 5.95 -21.38 -17.86
CA ASN A 21 5.03 -20.41 -18.46
C ASN A 21 5.81 -19.16 -18.89
N LYS A 22 6.25 -19.11 -20.17
CA LYS A 22 7.06 -18.00 -20.71
C LYS A 22 6.47 -16.62 -20.43
N PHE A 23 5.14 -16.47 -20.52
CA PHE A 23 4.47 -15.21 -20.22
C PHE A 23 4.59 -14.83 -18.73
N LEU A 24 4.30 -15.77 -17.83
CA LEU A 24 4.38 -15.50 -16.40
C LEU A 24 5.82 -15.19 -15.97
N PHE A 25 6.79 -15.88 -16.56
CA PHE A 25 8.21 -15.60 -16.38
C PHE A 25 8.56 -14.18 -16.84
N SER A 26 8.20 -13.81 -18.09
CA SER A 26 8.47 -12.47 -18.61
C SER A 26 7.80 -11.37 -17.78
N ALA A 27 6.55 -11.55 -17.40
CA ALA A 27 5.83 -10.59 -16.54
C ALA A 27 6.53 -10.42 -15.16
N SER A 28 7.00 -11.53 -14.57
CA SER A 28 7.73 -11.50 -13.30
C SER A 28 9.09 -10.81 -13.44
N VAL A 29 9.82 -11.07 -14.53
CA VAL A 29 11.12 -10.43 -14.81
C VAL A 29 10.96 -8.93 -15.04
N ILE A 30 9.98 -8.52 -15.85
CA ILE A 30 9.70 -7.09 -16.10
C ILE A 30 9.31 -6.40 -14.81
N TYR A 31 8.41 -6.99 -14.02
CA TYR A 31 8.01 -6.42 -12.73
C TYR A 31 9.21 -6.27 -11.78
N ALA A 32 10.04 -7.31 -11.65
CA ALA A 32 11.23 -7.25 -10.81
C ALA A 32 12.24 -6.21 -11.30
N ALA A 33 12.51 -6.15 -12.62
CA ALA A 33 13.44 -5.18 -13.19
C ALA A 33 12.99 -3.73 -12.95
N LEU A 34 11.70 -3.44 -13.14
CA LEU A 34 11.15 -2.12 -12.87
C LEU A 34 11.33 -1.71 -11.40
N LEU A 35 11.05 -2.60 -10.45
CA LEU A 35 11.16 -2.29 -9.03
C LEU A 35 12.61 -2.21 -8.56
N LEU A 36 13.49 -3.08 -9.06
CA LEU A 36 14.92 -3.03 -8.76
C LEU A 36 15.57 -1.74 -9.27
N SER A 37 15.12 -1.22 -10.42
CA SER A 37 15.65 0.03 -10.99
C SER A 37 15.36 1.28 -10.14
N ILE A 38 14.42 1.19 -9.20
CA ILE A 38 14.02 2.29 -8.30
C ILE A 38 14.15 1.91 -6.82
N ILE A 39 14.84 0.81 -6.51
CA ILE A 39 14.94 0.31 -5.13
C ILE A 39 15.56 1.32 -4.18
N ASP A 40 16.50 2.11 -4.68
CA ASP A 40 17.24 3.14 -3.92
C ASP A 40 16.49 4.47 -3.80
N TRP A 41 15.36 4.64 -4.47
CA TRP A 41 14.67 5.91 -4.44
C TRP A 41 14.20 6.27 -3.02
N GLY A 42 14.56 7.47 -2.57
CA GLY A 42 14.18 7.98 -1.26
C GLY A 42 14.77 7.24 -0.07
N MET A 43 15.91 6.57 -0.26
CA MET A 43 16.66 5.93 0.83
C MET A 43 17.35 6.97 1.73
N PRO A 44 17.59 6.60 3.01
CA PRO A 44 18.33 7.46 3.92
C PRO A 44 19.70 7.86 3.39
N GLY A 45 20.08 9.11 3.63
CA GLY A 45 21.36 9.67 3.24
C GLY A 45 21.82 10.78 4.19
N PRO A 46 23.03 11.33 4.01
CA PRO A 46 23.60 12.31 4.94
C PRO A 46 22.76 13.58 5.13
N SER A 47 22.05 14.00 4.10
CA SER A 47 21.18 15.18 4.15
C SER A 47 19.72 14.84 4.52
N HIS A 48 19.33 13.58 4.43
CA HIS A 48 17.98 13.12 4.73
C HIS A 48 18.03 11.74 5.39
N PRO A 49 18.05 11.66 6.73
CA PRO A 49 18.28 10.42 7.46
C PRO A 49 17.10 9.45 7.46
N PHE A 50 15.98 9.82 6.86
CA PHE A 50 14.77 9.01 6.77
C PHE A 50 14.44 8.65 5.32
N THR A 51 13.61 7.62 5.14
CA THR A 51 13.04 7.33 3.83
C THR A 51 12.05 8.42 3.41
N TYR A 52 11.88 8.62 2.10
CA TYR A 52 10.87 9.55 1.59
C TYR A 52 9.43 9.13 1.89
N HIS A 53 9.19 7.87 2.18
CA HIS A 53 7.88 7.40 2.62
C HIS A 53 7.85 7.22 4.14
N MET A 54 7.00 8.01 4.84
CA MET A 54 6.96 8.03 6.31
C MET A 54 6.68 6.66 6.94
N ASP A 55 5.79 5.88 6.32
CA ASP A 55 5.40 4.60 6.89
C ASP A 55 6.57 3.61 6.91
N GLU A 56 7.54 3.71 5.98
CA GLU A 56 8.70 2.81 5.99
C GLU A 56 9.52 2.93 7.27
N TRP A 57 9.71 4.17 7.73
CA TRP A 57 10.42 4.39 8.99
C TRP A 57 9.69 3.77 10.17
N HIS A 58 8.39 4.05 10.29
CA HIS A 58 7.59 3.47 11.38
C HIS A 58 7.57 1.94 11.33
N GLN A 59 7.53 1.35 10.15
CA GLN A 59 7.57 -0.10 10.01
C GLN A 59 8.96 -0.68 10.32
N LEU A 60 10.04 0.02 9.99
CA LEU A 60 11.37 -0.38 10.43
C LEU A 60 11.50 -0.33 11.96
N GLU A 61 10.99 0.71 12.61
CA GLU A 61 10.95 0.79 14.07
C GLU A 61 10.20 -0.39 14.69
N ALA A 62 9.10 -0.80 14.07
CA ALA A 62 8.32 -1.95 14.49
C ALA A 62 9.13 -3.26 14.37
N VAL A 63 9.79 -3.49 13.23
CA VAL A 63 10.68 -4.66 13.04
C VAL A 63 11.81 -4.65 14.07
N ARG A 64 12.43 -3.51 14.28
CA ARG A 64 13.53 -3.33 15.20
C ARG A 64 13.15 -3.59 16.66
N SER A 65 11.97 -3.14 17.08
CA SER A 65 11.46 -3.42 18.43
C SER A 65 11.29 -4.91 18.66
N THR A 66 10.86 -5.64 17.64
CA THR A 66 10.77 -7.11 17.68
C THR A 66 12.13 -7.75 17.94
N PHE A 67 13.20 -7.28 17.30
CA PHE A 67 14.56 -7.79 17.55
C PHE A 67 15.11 -7.36 18.90
N LYS A 68 15.01 -6.08 19.24
CA LYS A 68 15.64 -5.52 20.43
C LYS A 68 15.07 -6.08 21.72
N TYR A 69 13.78 -6.30 21.77
CA TYR A 69 13.10 -6.70 23.01
C TYR A 69 12.73 -8.17 23.02
N LEU A 70 13.01 -8.91 21.93
CA LEU A 70 12.52 -10.28 21.70
C LEU A 70 11.02 -10.39 22.05
N SER A 71 10.33 -9.26 21.96
CA SER A 71 8.93 -9.10 22.26
C SER A 71 8.24 -8.52 21.04
N PRO A 72 7.11 -9.06 20.66
CA PRO A 72 6.30 -8.50 19.60
C PRO A 72 5.65 -7.18 20.00
N ASN A 73 5.86 -6.70 21.22
CA ASN A 73 5.31 -5.43 21.69
C ASN A 73 6.01 -4.26 21.01
N ILE A 74 5.26 -3.55 20.16
CA ILE A 74 5.73 -2.40 19.40
C ILE A 74 5.10 -1.16 19.99
N PRO A 75 5.85 -0.40 20.83
CA PRO A 75 5.33 0.82 21.41
C PRO A 75 4.89 1.78 20.30
N GLY A 76 3.64 2.23 20.36
CA GLY A 76 3.10 3.20 19.41
C GLY A 76 2.81 2.63 18.02
N SER A 77 2.61 1.31 17.87
CA SER A 77 2.19 0.75 16.59
C SER A 77 0.79 1.23 16.23
N ALA A 78 0.73 2.23 15.37
CA ALA A 78 -0.51 2.72 14.78
C ALA A 78 -1.22 1.67 13.89
N HIS A 79 -0.66 0.48 13.75
CA HIS A 79 -1.07 -0.52 12.76
C HIS A 79 -1.80 -1.72 13.35
N GLY A 80 -1.86 -1.83 14.65
CA GLY A 80 -2.73 -2.76 15.40
C GLY A 80 -2.41 -4.25 15.29
N THR A 81 -1.66 -4.72 14.27
CA THR A 81 -1.34 -6.14 14.06
C THR A 81 0.12 -6.32 13.63
N MET A 82 0.74 -7.45 14.00
CA MET A 82 2.19 -7.58 14.10
C MET A 82 2.83 -8.59 13.15
N PHE A 83 2.02 -9.42 12.48
CA PHE A 83 2.54 -10.55 11.71
C PHE A 83 3.54 -10.13 10.62
N HIS A 84 3.27 -9.02 9.92
CA HIS A 84 4.18 -8.51 8.89
C HIS A 84 5.57 -8.17 9.46
N PHE A 85 5.62 -7.58 10.64
CA PHE A 85 6.87 -7.15 11.28
C PHE A 85 7.66 -8.35 11.81
N ILE A 86 6.95 -9.32 12.42
CA ILE A 86 7.56 -10.58 12.85
C ILE A 86 8.17 -11.30 11.66
N LEU A 87 7.44 -11.45 10.56
CA LEU A 87 7.91 -12.12 9.36
C LEU A 87 9.08 -11.36 8.70
N SER A 88 9.01 -10.04 8.66
CA SER A 88 10.12 -9.20 8.16
C SER A 88 11.36 -9.32 9.04
N GLY A 89 11.18 -9.39 10.36
CA GLY A 89 12.26 -9.68 11.29
C GLY A 89 12.92 -11.02 11.01
N ILE A 90 12.12 -12.09 10.86
CA ILE A 90 12.61 -13.42 10.50
C ILE A 90 13.36 -13.39 9.16
N TYR A 91 12.86 -12.62 8.18
CA TYR A 91 13.51 -12.45 6.89
C TYR A 91 14.89 -11.79 6.98
N LEU A 92 15.13 -10.92 7.98
CA LEU A 92 16.43 -10.28 8.22
C LEU A 92 17.46 -11.22 8.86
N ILE A 93 17.05 -12.31 9.53
CA ILE A 93 17.97 -13.22 10.26
C ILE A 93 19.12 -13.76 9.39
N PRO A 94 18.90 -14.31 8.19
CA PRO A 94 19.99 -14.80 7.35
C PRO A 94 21.04 -13.72 7.04
N PHE A 95 20.61 -12.50 6.78
CA PHE A 95 21.52 -11.38 6.46
C PHE A 95 22.31 -10.92 7.69
N PHE A 96 21.70 -11.01 8.87
CA PHE A 96 22.39 -10.79 10.15
C PHE A 96 23.45 -11.86 10.41
N LEU A 97 23.09 -13.14 10.25
CA LEU A 97 24.02 -14.26 10.44
C LEU A 97 25.20 -14.23 9.47
N LEU A 98 24.99 -13.68 8.27
CA LEU A 98 26.07 -13.48 7.27
C LEU A 98 26.89 -12.20 7.51
N GLY A 99 26.60 -11.42 8.56
CA GLY A 99 27.30 -10.17 8.87
C GLY A 99 27.02 -9.02 7.90
N ILE A 100 26.00 -9.14 7.04
CA ILE A 100 25.64 -8.12 6.05
C ILE A 100 24.97 -6.92 6.72
N ILE A 101 24.15 -7.18 7.74
CA ILE A 101 23.43 -6.17 8.53
C ILE A 101 23.55 -6.45 10.03
N ASN A 102 23.39 -5.38 10.81
CA ASN A 102 23.22 -5.50 12.25
C ASN A 102 22.01 -4.69 12.72
N PRO A 103 20.82 -5.31 12.85
CA PRO A 103 19.61 -4.59 13.23
C PRO A 103 19.64 -4.05 14.67
N PHE A 104 20.56 -4.52 15.54
CA PHE A 104 20.70 -4.02 16.90
C PHE A 104 21.42 -2.68 16.99
N PHE A 105 22.22 -2.31 15.99
CA PHE A 105 22.90 -1.01 15.93
C PHE A 105 21.99 0.16 15.57
N ILE A 106 20.77 -0.10 15.16
CA ILE A 106 19.83 0.97 14.83
C ILE A 106 19.23 1.52 16.13
N THR A 107 20.01 2.18 16.93
CA THR A 107 19.51 2.85 18.15
C THR A 107 19.06 4.28 17.86
N SER A 108 19.53 4.86 16.74
CA SER A 108 19.17 6.20 16.27
C SER A 108 19.14 6.21 14.75
N PRO A 109 18.24 6.97 14.10
CA PRO A 109 18.19 7.09 12.65
C PRO A 109 19.51 7.56 12.02
N VAL A 110 20.46 7.93 12.82
CA VAL A 110 21.63 8.67 12.40
C VAL A 110 22.94 7.93 12.63
N GLU A 111 22.96 6.93 13.50
CA GLU A 111 24.24 6.31 13.92
C GLU A 111 24.87 5.42 12.83
N SER A 112 24.12 4.98 11.82
CA SER A 112 24.66 4.25 10.69
C SER A 112 23.73 4.32 9.50
N LEU A 113 23.78 5.44 8.76
CA LEU A 113 22.95 5.65 7.56
C LEU A 113 23.14 4.55 6.52
N GLU A 114 24.37 4.10 6.33
CA GLU A 114 24.66 3.01 5.38
C GLU A 114 24.01 1.69 5.83
N MET A 115 24.08 1.37 7.11
CA MET A 115 23.43 0.18 7.66
C MET A 115 21.91 0.26 7.53
N GLN A 116 21.32 1.41 7.81
CA GLN A 116 19.88 1.62 7.61
C GLN A 116 19.49 1.44 6.15
N ARG A 117 20.24 2.05 5.24
CA ARG A 117 20.01 1.92 3.80
C ARG A 117 20.01 0.44 3.39
N ARG A 118 21.02 -0.34 3.77
CA ARG A 118 21.08 -1.79 3.49
C ARG A 118 19.89 -2.55 4.04
N ILE A 119 19.45 -2.23 5.26
CA ILE A 119 18.27 -2.87 5.85
C ILE A 119 17.01 -2.52 5.05
N PHE A 120 16.82 -1.27 4.64
CA PHE A 120 15.67 -0.89 3.80
C PHE A 120 15.72 -1.57 2.42
N GLU A 121 16.90 -1.66 1.79
CA GLU A 121 17.06 -2.39 0.53
C GLU A 121 16.61 -3.84 0.66
N ILE A 122 17.07 -4.54 1.72
CA ILE A 122 16.67 -5.93 2.00
C ILE A 122 15.16 -6.03 2.29
N LEU A 123 14.59 -5.10 3.05
CA LEU A 123 13.16 -5.09 3.36
C LEU A 123 12.30 -4.77 2.12
N ARG A 124 12.77 -3.91 1.21
CA ARG A 124 12.11 -3.69 -0.08
C ARG A 124 12.18 -4.92 -0.99
N LEU A 125 13.28 -5.69 -0.94
CA LEU A 125 13.34 -7.01 -1.61
C LEU A 125 12.31 -8.00 -1.03
N ASN A 126 12.06 -7.97 0.28
CA ASN A 126 10.96 -8.76 0.88
C ASN A 126 9.59 -8.36 0.27
N THR A 127 9.34 -7.05 0.10
CA THR A 127 8.12 -6.55 -0.56
C THR A 127 8.02 -7.03 -2.01
N LEU A 128 9.14 -6.99 -2.75
CA LEU A 128 9.21 -7.52 -4.13
C LEU A 128 8.84 -9.01 -4.19
N ILE A 129 9.32 -9.82 -3.25
CA ILE A 129 8.98 -11.26 -3.17
C ILE A 129 7.47 -11.44 -2.99
N PHE A 130 6.83 -10.71 -2.06
CA PHE A 130 5.37 -10.76 -1.91
C PHE A 130 4.64 -10.34 -3.19
N GLY A 131 5.16 -9.35 -3.91
CA GLY A 131 4.62 -8.92 -5.20
C GLY A 131 4.67 -10.03 -6.25
N LEU A 132 5.81 -10.67 -6.41
CA LEU A 132 5.99 -11.79 -7.35
C LEU A 132 5.11 -13.00 -7.01
N LEU A 133 5.01 -13.35 -5.73
CA LEU A 133 4.12 -14.39 -5.25
C LEU A 133 2.64 -14.06 -5.50
N SER A 134 2.25 -12.81 -5.36
CA SER A 134 0.89 -12.35 -5.65
C SER A 134 0.54 -12.55 -7.13
N ILE A 135 1.42 -12.15 -8.05
CA ILE A 135 1.27 -12.35 -9.49
C ILE A 135 1.12 -13.85 -9.82
N PHE A 136 1.96 -14.69 -9.22
CA PHE A 136 1.89 -16.14 -9.40
C PHE A 136 0.55 -16.72 -8.93
N PHE A 137 0.08 -16.35 -7.73
CA PHE A 137 -1.17 -16.89 -7.20
C PHE A 137 -2.40 -16.36 -7.93
N ILE A 138 -2.41 -15.11 -8.42
CA ILE A 138 -3.47 -14.61 -9.34
C ILE A 138 -3.55 -15.48 -10.59
N ALA A 139 -2.40 -15.78 -11.23
CA ALA A 139 -2.36 -16.67 -12.39
C ALA A 139 -2.90 -18.08 -12.07
N LYS A 140 -2.51 -18.63 -10.91
CA LYS A 140 -2.92 -19.95 -10.44
C LYS A 140 -4.42 -20.02 -10.16
N ILE A 141 -4.98 -19.01 -9.49
CA ILE A 141 -6.42 -18.89 -9.24
C ILE A 141 -7.19 -18.82 -10.57
N ALA A 142 -6.79 -17.90 -11.45
CA ALA A 142 -7.43 -17.70 -12.75
C ALA A 142 -7.48 -19.01 -13.56
N LYS A 143 -6.36 -19.72 -13.67
CA LYS A 143 -6.28 -20.98 -14.43
C LYS A 143 -7.06 -22.10 -13.77
N LYS A 144 -6.90 -22.30 -12.45
CA LYS A 144 -7.43 -23.48 -11.76
C LYS A 144 -8.93 -23.41 -11.50
N TYR A 145 -9.43 -22.27 -11.01
CA TYR A 145 -10.81 -22.16 -10.52
C TYR A 145 -11.76 -21.49 -11.52
N PHE A 146 -11.23 -20.61 -12.38
CA PHE A 146 -12.04 -19.89 -13.37
C PHE A 146 -11.81 -20.38 -14.81
N LYS A 147 -10.84 -21.27 -15.02
CA LYS A 147 -10.45 -21.79 -16.35
C LYS A 147 -10.14 -20.67 -17.36
N LEU A 148 -9.55 -19.59 -16.86
CA LEU A 148 -9.16 -18.43 -17.66
C LEU A 148 -7.77 -18.60 -18.25
N ASN A 149 -7.51 -17.91 -19.37
CA ASN A 149 -6.15 -17.58 -19.74
C ASN A 149 -5.56 -16.64 -18.66
N PRO A 150 -4.51 -17.03 -17.94
CA PRO A 150 -3.99 -16.26 -16.82
C PRO A 150 -3.38 -14.90 -17.22
N ILE A 151 -3.08 -14.70 -18.50
CA ILE A 151 -2.47 -13.47 -19.05
C ILE A 151 -3.32 -12.25 -18.68
N ILE A 152 -4.63 -12.30 -18.93
CA ILE A 152 -5.51 -11.14 -18.73
C ILE A 152 -5.59 -10.73 -17.23
N PRO A 153 -5.94 -11.62 -16.28
CA PRO A 153 -5.95 -11.25 -14.86
C PRO A 153 -4.58 -10.80 -14.34
N VAL A 154 -3.47 -11.40 -14.81
CA VAL A 154 -2.12 -11.01 -14.41
C VAL A 154 -1.79 -9.60 -14.89
N ILE A 155 -2.10 -9.25 -16.12
CA ILE A 155 -1.88 -7.89 -16.64
C ILE A 155 -2.74 -6.89 -15.87
N LEU A 156 -4.04 -7.15 -15.72
CA LEU A 156 -4.94 -6.29 -14.95
C LEU A 156 -4.42 -6.06 -13.52
N PHE A 157 -3.84 -7.06 -12.89
CA PHE A 157 -3.27 -6.96 -11.55
C PHE A 157 -1.92 -6.22 -11.54
N ALA A 158 -0.93 -6.70 -12.33
CA ALA A 158 0.46 -6.27 -12.23
C ALA A 158 0.72 -4.87 -12.82
N VAL A 159 -0.12 -4.41 -13.76
CA VAL A 159 0.01 -3.12 -14.44
C VAL A 159 -0.91 -2.05 -13.81
N THR A 160 -1.35 -2.22 -12.58
CA THR A 160 -2.12 -1.20 -11.85
C THR A 160 -1.16 -0.17 -11.24
N PRO A 161 -1.37 1.17 -11.43
CA PRO A 161 -0.46 2.20 -10.93
C PRO A 161 -0.23 2.12 -9.43
N LEU A 162 -1.29 1.98 -8.63
CA LEU A 162 -1.20 1.85 -7.17
C LEU A 162 -0.37 0.62 -6.74
N TRP A 163 -0.52 -0.49 -7.44
CA TRP A 163 0.27 -1.69 -7.17
C TRP A 163 1.76 -1.44 -7.38
N LEU A 164 2.15 -0.86 -8.52
CA LEU A 164 3.55 -0.54 -8.81
C LEU A 164 4.10 0.53 -7.88
N ALA A 165 3.32 1.56 -7.56
CA ALA A 165 3.74 2.63 -6.67
C ALA A 165 4.09 2.11 -5.27
N LEU A 166 3.24 1.24 -4.69
CA LEU A 166 3.42 0.71 -3.34
C LEU A 166 4.44 -0.43 -3.26
N SER A 167 4.67 -1.14 -4.37
CA SER A 167 5.62 -2.26 -4.40
C SER A 167 7.08 -1.84 -4.22
N ASN A 168 7.38 -0.55 -4.37
CA ASN A 168 8.73 -0.01 -4.14
C ASN A 168 9.05 0.25 -2.66
N TYR A 169 8.05 0.22 -1.79
CA TYR A 169 8.24 0.57 -0.38
C TYR A 169 8.20 -0.65 0.52
N PHE A 170 8.93 -0.61 1.61
CA PHE A 170 8.72 -1.54 2.70
C PHE A 170 7.45 -1.18 3.46
N LYS A 171 6.33 -1.74 2.99
CA LYS A 171 5.01 -1.58 3.59
C LYS A 171 4.25 -2.88 3.63
N TYR A 172 3.43 -3.04 4.68
CA TYR A 172 2.57 -4.22 4.83
C TYR A 172 1.50 -4.35 3.73
N ASP A 173 1.20 -3.29 2.95
CA ASP A 173 0.11 -3.31 1.97
C ASP A 173 0.29 -4.40 0.90
N ILE A 174 1.50 -4.56 0.35
CA ILE A 174 1.78 -5.62 -0.65
C ILE A 174 1.74 -7.00 -0.02
N ALA A 175 2.29 -7.16 1.19
CA ALA A 175 2.20 -8.41 1.93
C ALA A 175 0.74 -8.75 2.28
N LEU A 176 -0.08 -7.76 2.66
CA LEU A 176 -1.50 -7.92 2.89
C LEU A 176 -2.21 -8.50 1.66
N ILE A 177 -1.96 -7.91 0.47
CA ILE A 177 -2.57 -8.39 -0.77
C ILE A 177 -2.16 -9.83 -1.07
N PHE A 178 -0.90 -10.18 -0.86
CA PHE A 178 -0.46 -11.57 -0.98
C PHE A 178 -1.25 -12.50 -0.04
N TRP A 179 -1.39 -12.14 1.23
CA TRP A 179 -2.15 -12.94 2.20
C TRP A 179 -3.63 -13.02 1.88
N ILE A 180 -4.24 -11.96 1.33
CA ILE A 180 -5.61 -12.00 0.80
C ILE A 180 -5.70 -12.99 -0.37
N ILE A 181 -4.78 -12.93 -1.33
CA ILE A 181 -4.80 -13.79 -2.52
C ILE A 181 -4.62 -15.27 -2.15
N ILE A 182 -3.67 -15.59 -1.26
CA ILE A 182 -3.47 -16.99 -0.83
C ILE A 182 -4.65 -17.50 0.00
N SER A 183 -5.28 -16.63 0.80
CA SER A 183 -6.53 -16.95 1.51
C SER A 183 -7.65 -17.29 0.53
N LEU A 184 -7.83 -16.47 -0.51
CA LEU A 184 -8.80 -16.73 -1.58
C LEU A 184 -8.49 -18.05 -2.31
N TYR A 185 -7.22 -18.32 -2.58
CA TYR A 185 -6.82 -19.59 -3.19
C TYR A 185 -7.30 -20.80 -2.36
N TYR A 186 -7.09 -20.79 -1.04
CA TYR A 186 -7.49 -21.90 -0.18
C TYR A 186 -8.98 -21.92 0.12
N LEU A 187 -9.69 -20.78 0.15
CA LEU A 187 -11.14 -20.74 0.20
C LEU A 187 -11.78 -21.38 -1.06
N LEU A 188 -11.22 -21.12 -2.24
CA LEU A 188 -11.65 -21.74 -3.49
C LEU A 188 -11.22 -23.22 -3.56
N GLU A 189 -10.08 -23.61 -2.96
CA GLU A 189 -9.71 -25.02 -2.82
C GLU A 189 -10.71 -25.77 -1.93
N PHE A 190 -11.11 -25.17 -0.80
CA PHE A 190 -12.20 -25.69 0.02
C PHE A 190 -13.50 -25.78 -0.79
N GLY A 191 -13.81 -24.79 -1.61
CA GLY A 191 -14.97 -24.82 -2.51
C GLY A 191 -14.95 -25.99 -3.50
N SER A 192 -13.77 -26.35 -4.00
CA SER A 192 -13.58 -27.48 -4.92
C SER A 192 -13.56 -28.84 -4.21
N LYS A 193 -12.98 -28.89 -3.01
CA LYS A 193 -12.82 -30.08 -2.17
C LYS A 193 -13.20 -29.76 -0.73
N PRO A 194 -14.51 -29.78 -0.39
CA PRO A 194 -15.01 -29.35 0.90
C PRO A 194 -14.75 -30.41 1.98
N ASN A 195 -13.52 -30.45 2.50
CA ASN A 195 -13.09 -31.29 3.60
C ASN A 195 -12.51 -30.45 4.75
N LEU A 196 -12.41 -31.05 5.94
CA LEU A 196 -11.91 -30.37 7.14
C LEU A 196 -10.50 -29.78 6.93
N LYS A 197 -9.59 -30.53 6.33
CA LYS A 197 -8.20 -30.08 6.10
C LYS A 197 -8.17 -28.77 5.32
N ASN A 198 -8.87 -28.69 4.19
CA ASN A 198 -8.90 -27.47 3.37
C ASN A 198 -9.58 -26.31 4.10
N TYR A 199 -10.60 -26.59 4.91
CA TYR A 199 -11.26 -25.58 5.72
C TYR A 199 -10.31 -25.01 6.80
N LEU A 200 -9.58 -25.85 7.53
CA LEU A 200 -8.59 -25.40 8.52
C LEU A 200 -7.45 -24.59 7.88
N ILE A 201 -6.94 -25.05 6.73
CA ILE A 201 -5.89 -24.32 5.99
C ILE A 201 -6.40 -22.95 5.53
N SER A 202 -7.63 -22.87 4.99
CA SER A 202 -8.18 -21.56 4.59
C SER A 202 -8.36 -20.63 5.79
N GLY A 203 -8.79 -21.15 6.94
CA GLY A 203 -8.87 -20.40 8.20
C GLY A 203 -7.51 -19.87 8.66
N ALA A 204 -6.48 -20.68 8.57
CA ALA A 204 -5.12 -20.28 8.90
C ALA A 204 -4.63 -19.11 8.02
N PHE A 205 -4.81 -19.18 6.70
CA PHE A 205 -4.40 -18.10 5.81
C PHE A 205 -5.27 -16.84 5.95
N CYS A 206 -6.58 -17.00 6.17
CA CYS A 206 -7.45 -15.86 6.49
C CYS A 206 -6.99 -15.16 7.78
N SER A 207 -6.60 -15.92 8.79
CA SER A 207 -6.06 -15.39 10.03
C SER A 207 -4.75 -14.63 9.83
N LEU A 208 -3.81 -15.16 9.04
CA LEU A 208 -2.55 -14.48 8.71
C LEU A 208 -2.78 -13.18 7.94
N ALA A 209 -3.78 -13.12 7.07
CA ALA A 209 -4.15 -11.88 6.40
C ALA A 209 -4.64 -10.82 7.40
N VAL A 210 -5.54 -11.19 8.32
CA VAL A 210 -6.02 -10.30 9.39
C VAL A 210 -4.90 -9.93 10.36
N ALA A 211 -4.00 -10.88 10.68
CA ALA A 211 -2.82 -10.66 11.50
C ALA A 211 -1.76 -9.75 10.82
N THR A 212 -1.83 -9.57 9.50
CA THR A 212 -1.00 -8.60 8.79
C THR A 212 -1.58 -7.19 8.89
N LYS A 213 -2.90 -7.05 8.74
CA LYS A 213 -3.61 -5.79 8.86
C LYS A 213 -5.11 -6.05 9.06
N ILE A 214 -5.69 -5.35 10.04
CA ILE A 214 -7.11 -5.52 10.40
C ILE A 214 -8.08 -5.24 9.22
N SER A 215 -7.66 -4.48 8.20
CA SER A 215 -8.46 -4.24 7.00
C SER A 215 -8.77 -5.51 6.17
N ALA A 216 -8.12 -6.65 6.49
CA ALA A 216 -8.49 -7.96 5.95
C ALA A 216 -9.64 -8.65 6.71
N LEU A 217 -10.20 -8.02 7.75
CA LEU A 217 -11.30 -8.60 8.55
C LEU A 217 -12.51 -9.11 7.71
N PRO A 218 -12.86 -8.50 6.56
CA PRO A 218 -13.88 -9.08 5.67
C PRO A 218 -13.63 -10.53 5.25
N LEU A 219 -12.36 -10.98 5.20
CA LEU A 219 -12.03 -12.39 4.94
C LEU A 219 -12.51 -13.32 6.06
N PHE A 220 -12.54 -12.88 7.31
CA PHE A 220 -13.05 -13.69 8.41
C PHE A 220 -14.54 -13.99 8.19
N ILE A 221 -15.33 -13.00 7.78
CA ILE A 221 -16.73 -13.17 7.43
C ILE A 221 -16.88 -14.12 6.22
N ALA A 222 -16.07 -13.89 5.17
CA ALA A 222 -16.06 -14.75 3.99
C ALA A 222 -15.67 -16.20 4.33
N TYR A 223 -14.73 -16.41 5.25
CA TYR A 223 -14.31 -17.71 5.73
C TYR A 223 -15.47 -18.47 6.41
N ILE A 224 -16.17 -17.83 7.34
CA ILE A 224 -17.34 -18.44 8.01
C ILE A 224 -18.42 -18.79 6.97
N ILE A 225 -18.75 -17.83 6.09
CA ILE A 225 -19.79 -18.02 5.07
C ILE A 225 -19.38 -19.09 4.05
N SER A 226 -18.09 -19.26 3.74
CA SER A 226 -17.61 -20.27 2.82
C SER A 226 -18.03 -21.69 3.23
N PHE A 227 -18.11 -21.98 4.52
CA PHE A 227 -18.58 -23.25 5.03
C PHE A 227 -20.00 -23.54 4.54
N PHE A 228 -20.91 -22.57 4.67
CA PHE A 228 -22.30 -22.70 4.22
C PHE A 228 -22.43 -22.60 2.70
N TRP A 229 -21.58 -21.81 2.08
CA TRP A 229 -21.59 -21.60 0.64
C TRP A 229 -21.15 -22.83 -0.16
N PHE A 230 -20.08 -23.49 0.27
CA PHE A 230 -19.46 -24.57 -0.48
C PHE A 230 -19.89 -25.98 -0.03
N GLN A 231 -20.24 -26.16 1.23
CA GLN A 231 -20.58 -27.50 1.75
C GLN A 231 -22.08 -27.79 1.62
N LYS A 232 -22.41 -28.97 1.10
CA LYS A 232 -23.81 -29.44 1.05
C LYS A 232 -24.35 -29.63 2.45
N ARG A 233 -25.67 -29.35 2.64
CA ARG A 233 -26.34 -29.37 3.94
C ARG A 233 -26.15 -30.71 4.68
N GLU A 234 -26.28 -31.82 3.97
CA GLU A 234 -26.20 -33.18 4.52
C GLU A 234 -24.77 -33.53 5.03
N ARG A 235 -23.73 -32.83 4.53
CA ARG A 235 -22.34 -33.06 4.91
C ARG A 235 -21.79 -32.05 5.91
N ARG A 236 -22.62 -31.13 6.40
CA ARG A 236 -22.23 -30.09 7.35
C ARG A 236 -22.06 -30.69 8.74
N LYS A 237 -20.83 -30.73 9.21
CA LYS A 237 -20.49 -31.02 10.62
C LYS A 237 -20.12 -29.70 11.30
N PHE A 238 -21.00 -29.18 12.15
CA PHE A 238 -20.80 -27.89 12.81
C PHE A 238 -19.50 -27.84 13.64
N ILE A 239 -19.06 -29.00 14.17
CA ILE A 239 -17.76 -29.10 14.84
C ILE A 239 -16.61 -28.57 13.97
N ASN A 240 -16.71 -28.67 12.64
CA ASN A 240 -15.68 -28.16 11.74
C ASN A 240 -15.58 -26.63 11.80
N ILE A 241 -16.70 -25.93 12.03
CA ILE A 241 -16.70 -24.46 12.22
C ILE A 241 -15.93 -24.12 13.49
N TYR A 242 -16.24 -24.79 14.62
CA TYR A 242 -15.56 -24.54 15.88
C TYR A 242 -14.05 -24.81 15.78
N LEU A 243 -13.65 -25.91 15.16
CA LEU A 243 -12.23 -26.21 14.91
C LEU A 243 -11.58 -25.16 14.00
N GLY A 244 -12.30 -24.71 12.98
CA GLY A 244 -11.82 -23.66 12.08
C GLY A 244 -11.64 -22.30 12.78
N LEU A 245 -12.62 -21.91 13.61
CA LEU A 245 -12.55 -20.70 14.43
C LEU A 245 -11.41 -20.80 15.44
N LEU A 246 -11.24 -21.96 16.08
CA LEU A 246 -10.14 -22.19 17.00
C LEU A 246 -8.78 -21.98 16.32
N VAL A 247 -8.56 -22.57 15.13
CA VAL A 247 -7.34 -22.37 14.35
C VAL A 247 -7.16 -20.90 13.96
N PHE A 248 -8.23 -20.24 13.51
CA PHE A 248 -8.20 -18.82 13.15
C PHE A 248 -7.75 -17.98 14.34
N PHE A 249 -8.40 -18.12 15.51
CA PHE A 249 -8.10 -17.28 16.67
C PHE A 249 -6.72 -17.60 17.28
N ILE A 250 -6.30 -18.87 17.34
CA ILE A 250 -4.95 -19.22 17.80
C ILE A 250 -3.89 -18.52 16.95
N ILE A 251 -4.00 -18.61 15.62
CA ILE A 251 -3.04 -17.98 14.71
C ILE A 251 -3.10 -16.45 14.81
N PHE A 252 -4.31 -15.86 14.89
CA PHE A 252 -4.47 -14.43 15.04
C PHE A 252 -3.85 -13.90 16.33
N ILE A 253 -4.08 -14.57 17.44
CA ILE A 253 -3.51 -14.16 18.74
C ILE A 253 -1.98 -14.32 18.72
N LEU A 254 -1.47 -15.46 18.24
CA LEU A 254 -0.02 -15.73 18.24
C LEU A 254 0.78 -14.79 17.35
N PHE A 255 0.23 -14.38 16.21
CA PHE A 255 0.97 -13.61 15.19
C PHE A 255 0.45 -12.20 14.98
N GLY A 256 -0.82 -11.95 15.25
CA GLY A 256 -1.43 -10.64 15.06
C GLY A 256 -1.34 -9.74 16.28
N ILE A 257 -1.63 -10.28 17.46
CA ILE A 257 -1.72 -9.54 18.72
C ILE A 257 -1.09 -10.30 19.90
N PRO A 258 0.16 -10.80 19.78
CA PRO A 258 0.79 -11.59 20.83
C PRO A 258 0.93 -10.84 22.15
N ASP A 259 0.97 -9.50 22.13
CA ASP A 259 1.02 -8.66 23.34
C ASP A 259 -0.13 -8.93 24.31
N MET A 260 -1.28 -9.33 23.77
CA MET A 260 -2.45 -9.68 24.56
C MET A 260 -2.23 -10.94 25.40
N LEU A 261 -1.36 -11.87 24.94
CA LEU A 261 -1.01 -13.07 25.69
C LEU A 261 -0.08 -12.78 26.88
N PHE A 262 0.73 -11.72 26.77
CA PHE A 262 1.71 -11.36 27.79
C PHE A 262 1.21 -10.30 28.75
N GLY A 263 -0.08 -9.96 28.71
CA GLY A 263 -0.72 -8.96 29.56
C GLY A 263 -0.20 -7.54 29.38
N LYS A 264 0.46 -7.26 28.24
CA LYS A 264 1.01 -5.94 27.92
C LYS A 264 0.13 -5.15 26.95
N GLY A 265 -0.89 -5.78 26.36
CA GLY A 265 -1.81 -5.16 25.43
C GLY A 265 -3.10 -4.71 26.10
N ASP A 266 -3.61 -3.55 25.68
CA ASP A 266 -4.94 -3.05 26.06
C ASP A 266 -5.94 -3.33 24.93
N TRP A 267 -6.93 -4.18 25.22
CA TRP A 267 -7.99 -4.53 24.27
C TRP A 267 -8.85 -3.33 23.89
N SER A 268 -9.09 -2.42 24.85
CA SER A 268 -9.91 -1.23 24.59
C SER A 268 -9.17 -0.27 23.67
N GLU A 269 -7.88 -0.05 23.88
CA GLU A 269 -7.02 0.77 23.01
C GLU A 269 -6.89 0.13 21.61
N PHE A 270 -6.69 -1.19 21.53
CA PHE A 270 -6.65 -1.90 20.26
C PHE A 270 -7.93 -1.74 19.46
N LEU A 271 -9.10 -1.96 20.08
CA LEU A 271 -10.39 -1.81 19.41
C LEU A 271 -10.65 -0.35 19.04
N TYR A 272 -10.37 0.59 19.94
CA TYR A 272 -10.54 2.00 19.67
C TYR A 272 -9.66 2.48 18.52
N SER A 273 -8.37 2.19 18.56
CA SER A 273 -7.42 2.64 17.53
C SER A 273 -7.71 2.03 16.15
N ASN A 274 -8.16 0.78 16.09
CA ASN A 274 -8.36 0.08 14.82
C ASN A 274 -9.77 0.19 14.25
N LEU A 275 -10.80 0.29 15.09
CA LEU A 275 -12.20 0.26 14.66
C LEU A 275 -12.90 1.62 14.80
N ILE A 276 -12.49 2.45 15.75
CA ILE A 276 -13.22 3.68 16.12
C ILE A 276 -12.45 4.93 15.72
N SER A 277 -11.15 5.01 16.02
CA SER A 277 -10.32 6.19 15.77
C SER A 277 -9.89 6.33 14.32
N GLY A 278 -10.80 6.15 13.39
CA GLY A 278 -10.47 6.46 11.99
C GLY A 278 -9.89 7.88 11.90
N SER A 279 -8.77 8.00 11.19
CA SER A 279 -7.96 9.21 10.97
C SER A 279 -8.68 10.55 11.14
N ASN A 280 -8.17 11.41 11.98
CA ASN A 280 -8.47 12.85 11.98
C ASN A 280 -8.07 13.40 10.61
N GLY A 281 -9.01 13.71 9.76
CA GLY A 281 -8.73 13.97 8.37
C GLY A 281 -9.28 15.29 7.85
N TYR A 282 -9.10 15.47 6.58
CA TYR A 282 -9.48 16.64 5.80
C TYR A 282 -10.99 16.91 5.85
N ASP A 283 -11.38 18.18 5.82
CA ASP A 283 -12.76 18.63 5.91
C ASP A 283 -13.60 18.20 4.66
N ASN A 284 -14.80 17.67 4.86
CA ASN A 284 -15.71 17.23 3.78
C ASN A 284 -16.02 18.33 2.76
N LEU A 285 -15.93 19.60 3.17
CA LEU A 285 -16.16 20.76 2.31
C LEU A 285 -15.17 20.86 1.14
N LEU A 286 -14.07 20.11 1.16
CA LEU A 286 -12.99 20.21 0.18
C LEU A 286 -13.20 19.36 -1.06
N THR A 287 -13.92 18.25 -0.92
CA THR A 287 -14.03 17.25 -1.99
C THR A 287 -15.26 17.45 -2.88
N GLY A 288 -16.24 18.21 -2.43
CA GLY A 288 -17.54 18.35 -3.08
C GLY A 288 -18.42 17.09 -2.98
N PHE A 289 -18.05 16.13 -2.13
CA PHE A 289 -18.80 14.91 -1.88
C PHE A 289 -19.37 14.91 -0.46
N SER A 290 -20.55 14.31 -0.28
CA SER A 290 -21.22 14.20 1.02
C SER A 290 -20.54 13.22 1.98
N ALA A 291 -19.79 12.26 1.44
CA ALA A 291 -19.06 11.27 2.23
C ALA A 291 -17.68 10.97 1.62
N TRP A 292 -16.70 10.67 2.49
CA TRP A 292 -15.34 10.41 2.08
C TRP A 292 -15.20 9.19 1.15
N TRP A 293 -15.98 8.13 1.38
CA TRP A 293 -15.99 6.96 0.52
C TRP A 293 -16.39 7.28 -0.92
N GLN A 294 -17.31 8.24 -1.13
CA GLN A 294 -17.70 8.67 -2.48
C GLN A 294 -16.52 9.31 -3.21
N TYR A 295 -15.78 10.18 -2.51
CA TYR A 295 -14.55 10.76 -3.05
C TYR A 295 -13.51 9.69 -3.39
N LEU A 296 -13.27 8.72 -2.50
CA LEU A 296 -12.35 7.61 -2.74
C LEU A 296 -12.76 6.79 -3.97
N PHE A 297 -14.04 6.43 -4.09
CA PHE A 297 -14.49 5.58 -5.20
C PHE A 297 -14.62 6.32 -6.53
N PHE A 298 -15.07 7.56 -6.55
CA PHE A 298 -15.34 8.29 -7.80
C PHE A 298 -14.18 9.17 -8.28
N LYS A 299 -13.25 9.54 -7.40
CA LYS A 299 -12.09 10.36 -7.76
C LYS A 299 -10.78 9.62 -7.60
N ILE A 300 -10.54 8.96 -6.47
CA ILE A 300 -9.24 8.35 -6.18
C ILE A 300 -9.08 6.99 -6.83
N LEU A 301 -10.10 6.13 -6.80
CA LEU A 301 -10.04 4.80 -7.40
C LEU A 301 -9.68 4.83 -8.91
N PRO A 302 -10.27 5.72 -9.76
CA PRO A 302 -9.85 5.83 -11.16
C PRO A 302 -8.39 6.24 -11.35
N ILE A 303 -7.85 7.07 -10.45
CA ILE A 303 -6.45 7.51 -10.49
C ILE A 303 -5.54 6.35 -10.06
N ASP A 304 -5.83 5.73 -8.92
CA ASP A 304 -5.01 4.69 -8.30
C ASP A 304 -4.98 3.40 -9.13
N PHE A 305 -6.07 3.07 -9.81
CA PHE A 305 -6.17 1.86 -10.63
C PHE A 305 -5.94 2.13 -12.12
N GLY A 306 -5.92 3.39 -12.52
CA GLY A 306 -5.83 3.82 -13.90
C GLY A 306 -7.20 3.88 -14.59
N TYR A 307 -7.47 4.99 -15.28
CA TYR A 307 -8.78 5.25 -15.90
C TYR A 307 -9.22 4.13 -16.85
N SER A 308 -8.30 3.62 -17.65
CA SER A 308 -8.59 2.56 -18.61
C SER A 308 -9.01 1.26 -17.94
N PHE A 309 -8.30 0.85 -16.88
CA PHE A 309 -8.65 -0.35 -16.12
C PHE A 309 -9.85 -0.14 -15.23
N PHE A 310 -10.03 1.05 -14.68
CA PHE A 310 -11.22 1.37 -13.89
C PHE A 310 -12.50 1.11 -14.67
N ILE A 311 -12.57 1.51 -15.95
CA ILE A 311 -13.73 1.22 -16.81
C ILE A 311 -13.93 -0.30 -16.94
N ILE A 312 -12.86 -1.04 -17.23
CA ILE A 312 -12.94 -2.51 -17.35
C ILE A 312 -13.39 -3.15 -16.03
N TYR A 313 -12.90 -2.65 -14.89
CA TYR A 313 -13.29 -3.15 -13.57
C TYR A 313 -14.76 -2.90 -13.29
N MET A 314 -15.25 -1.70 -13.57
CA MET A 314 -16.67 -1.38 -13.37
C MET A 314 -17.58 -2.20 -14.28
N LEU A 315 -17.23 -2.37 -15.57
CA LEU A 315 -17.96 -3.23 -16.49
C LEU A 315 -17.94 -4.70 -16.05
N GLY A 316 -16.80 -5.19 -15.57
CA GLY A 316 -16.66 -6.54 -15.05
C GLY A 316 -17.54 -6.79 -13.82
N ILE A 317 -17.56 -5.87 -12.86
CA ILE A 317 -18.42 -5.97 -11.68
C ILE A 317 -19.89 -5.87 -12.08
N ALA A 318 -20.27 -4.89 -12.90
CA ALA A 318 -21.65 -4.74 -13.37
C ALA A 318 -22.16 -6.00 -14.10
N TYR A 319 -21.33 -6.62 -14.94
CA TYR A 319 -21.64 -7.88 -15.60
C TYR A 319 -21.93 -9.00 -14.59
N TRP A 320 -21.04 -9.18 -13.59
CA TRP A 320 -21.20 -10.24 -12.60
C TRP A 320 -22.38 -10.02 -11.67
N VAL A 321 -22.66 -8.77 -11.28
CA VAL A 321 -23.88 -8.41 -10.52
C VAL A 321 -25.14 -8.73 -11.33
N SER A 322 -25.20 -8.30 -12.59
CA SER A 322 -26.35 -8.58 -13.47
C SER A 322 -26.57 -10.08 -13.68
N LEU A 323 -25.46 -10.82 -13.89
CA LEU A 323 -25.54 -12.28 -14.03
C LEU A 323 -25.96 -12.97 -12.74
N PHE A 324 -25.50 -12.49 -11.59
CA PHE A 324 -25.90 -13.00 -10.28
C PHE A 324 -27.42 -12.83 -10.08
N VAL A 325 -27.94 -11.63 -10.29
CA VAL A 325 -29.39 -11.35 -10.17
C VAL A 325 -30.18 -12.25 -11.10
N LYS A 326 -29.81 -12.33 -12.40
CA LYS A 326 -30.48 -13.20 -13.38
C LYS A 326 -30.46 -14.67 -12.95
N LYS A 327 -29.30 -15.18 -12.50
CA LYS A 327 -29.16 -16.61 -12.13
C LYS A 327 -29.79 -16.92 -10.77
N PHE A 328 -29.83 -15.95 -9.86
CA PHE A 328 -30.53 -16.07 -8.60
C PHE A 328 -32.04 -16.23 -8.83
N LEU A 329 -32.65 -15.37 -9.66
CA LEU A 329 -34.06 -15.41 -10.02
C LEU A 329 -34.45 -16.72 -10.74
N THR A 330 -33.53 -17.29 -11.56
CA THR A 330 -33.76 -18.56 -12.26
C THR A 330 -33.32 -19.80 -11.48
N LYS A 331 -32.95 -19.67 -10.18
CA LYS A 331 -32.45 -20.76 -9.34
C LYS A 331 -31.24 -21.53 -9.92
N ARG A 332 -30.45 -20.90 -10.82
CA ARG A 332 -29.28 -21.50 -11.51
C ARG A 332 -27.95 -20.91 -11.04
N SER A 333 -27.89 -20.35 -9.81
CA SER A 333 -26.68 -19.70 -9.26
C SER A 333 -25.51 -20.67 -9.06
N HIS A 334 -25.77 -21.97 -8.93
CA HIS A 334 -24.72 -23.00 -8.76
C HIS A 334 -23.73 -23.10 -9.94
N LEU A 335 -24.12 -22.64 -11.13
CA LEU A 335 -23.27 -22.70 -12.35
C LEU A 335 -22.02 -21.81 -12.25
N PHE A 336 -22.04 -20.76 -11.43
CA PHE A 336 -20.95 -19.77 -11.29
C PHE A 336 -20.56 -19.58 -9.81
N LYS A 337 -20.52 -20.68 -9.08
CA LYS A 337 -20.37 -20.67 -7.63
C LYS A 337 -19.11 -19.95 -7.15
N ASN A 338 -17.99 -20.13 -7.86
CA ASN A 338 -16.70 -19.50 -7.50
C ASN A 338 -16.70 -18.00 -7.81
N GLU A 339 -17.23 -17.59 -8.96
CA GLU A 339 -17.31 -16.18 -9.35
C GLU A 339 -18.27 -15.41 -8.44
N PHE A 340 -19.38 -16.01 -8.07
CA PHE A 340 -20.34 -15.39 -7.14
C PHE A 340 -19.79 -15.31 -5.72
N PHE A 341 -19.02 -16.31 -5.28
CA PHE A 341 -18.31 -16.22 -4.02
C PHE A 341 -17.26 -15.10 -4.03
N LEU A 342 -16.52 -14.96 -5.14
CA LEU A 342 -15.55 -13.88 -5.31
C LEU A 342 -16.23 -12.50 -5.34
N LEU A 343 -17.39 -12.38 -6.01
CA LEU A 343 -18.21 -11.18 -6.00
C LEU A 343 -18.71 -10.84 -4.58
N PHE A 344 -19.13 -11.85 -3.82
CA PHE A 344 -19.52 -11.67 -2.43
C PHE A 344 -18.35 -11.15 -1.58
N CYS A 345 -17.16 -11.73 -1.72
CA CYS A 345 -15.95 -11.22 -1.03
C CYS A 345 -15.65 -9.77 -1.43
N PHE A 346 -15.74 -9.45 -2.72
CA PHE A 346 -15.56 -8.07 -3.20
C PHE A 346 -16.55 -7.10 -2.54
N LEU A 347 -17.81 -7.46 -2.43
CA LEU A 347 -18.83 -6.63 -1.78
C LEU A 347 -18.55 -6.45 -0.29
N LEU A 348 -18.10 -7.49 0.42
CA LEU A 348 -17.70 -7.38 1.83
C LEU A 348 -16.56 -6.38 2.02
N PHE A 349 -15.52 -6.45 1.18
CA PHE A 349 -14.42 -5.49 1.23
C PHE A 349 -14.88 -4.08 0.88
N THR A 350 -15.71 -3.92 -0.14
CA THR A 350 -16.28 -2.61 -0.52
C THR A 350 -17.09 -2.00 0.62
N LEU A 351 -17.95 -2.79 1.27
CA LEU A 351 -18.74 -2.34 2.42
C LEU A 351 -17.84 -1.95 3.61
N SER A 352 -16.75 -2.67 3.85
CA SER A 352 -15.81 -2.34 4.93
C SER A 352 -15.04 -1.02 4.70
N LEU A 353 -14.96 -0.55 3.46
CA LEU A 353 -14.34 0.73 3.12
C LEU A 353 -15.30 1.94 3.25
N MET A 354 -16.61 1.70 3.29
CA MET A 354 -17.60 2.79 3.39
C MET A 354 -17.53 3.59 4.70
N PRO A 355 -17.29 2.98 5.89
CA PRO A 355 -17.17 3.72 7.14
C PRO A 355 -15.88 4.53 7.29
N LEU A 356 -14.96 4.47 6.32
CA LEU A 356 -13.70 5.21 6.41
C LEU A 356 -13.96 6.71 6.57
N LYS A 357 -13.39 7.25 7.63
CA LYS A 357 -13.45 8.69 7.91
C LYS A 357 -12.45 9.44 7.02
N LEU A 358 -12.63 10.74 7.00
CA LEU A 358 -11.79 11.73 6.35
C LEU A 358 -10.28 11.45 6.53
N GLY A 359 -9.50 11.59 5.45
CA GLY A 359 -8.04 11.40 5.46
C GLY A 359 -7.54 9.98 5.23
N ALA A 360 -8.44 9.01 4.99
CA ALA A 360 -8.00 7.71 4.51
C ALA A 360 -7.42 7.83 3.10
N ASN A 361 -6.15 7.44 2.92
CA ASN A 361 -5.49 7.47 1.62
C ASN A 361 -5.99 6.35 0.69
N GLY A 362 -5.83 6.55 -0.61
CA GLY A 362 -6.20 5.60 -1.66
C GLY A 362 -5.53 4.23 -1.54
N ASN A 363 -4.39 4.10 -0.82
CA ASN A 363 -3.75 2.82 -0.56
C ASN A 363 -4.68 1.77 0.07
N ARG A 364 -5.72 2.21 0.81
CA ARG A 364 -6.74 1.30 1.37
C ARG A 364 -7.61 0.64 0.31
N LEU A 365 -7.71 1.21 -0.89
CA LEU A 365 -8.44 0.64 -2.03
C LEU A 365 -7.73 -0.58 -2.62
N LEU A 366 -6.44 -0.76 -2.35
CA LEU A 366 -5.64 -1.84 -2.91
C LEU A 366 -6.21 -3.24 -2.62
N VAL A 367 -6.91 -3.42 -1.49
CA VAL A 367 -7.56 -4.69 -1.12
C VAL A 367 -8.60 -5.16 -2.14
N LEU A 368 -9.11 -4.27 -2.99
CA LEU A 368 -10.07 -4.59 -4.05
C LEU A 368 -9.41 -5.16 -5.31
N LEU A 369 -8.10 -4.93 -5.49
CA LEU A 369 -7.38 -5.26 -6.73
C LEU A 369 -7.45 -6.74 -7.13
N PRO A 370 -7.28 -7.73 -6.23
CA PRO A 370 -7.38 -9.14 -6.60
C PRO A 370 -8.75 -9.51 -7.18
N PHE A 371 -9.80 -8.94 -6.60
CA PHE A 371 -11.19 -9.19 -7.05
C PHE A 371 -11.45 -8.54 -8.40
N PHE A 372 -11.04 -7.30 -8.58
CA PHE A 372 -11.14 -6.60 -9.85
C PHE A 372 -10.42 -7.37 -10.97
N ALA A 373 -9.18 -7.78 -10.74
CA ALA A 373 -8.39 -8.49 -11.75
C ALA A 373 -9.02 -9.83 -12.16
N LEU A 374 -9.51 -10.62 -11.19
CA LEU A 374 -10.10 -11.93 -11.45
C LEU A 374 -11.49 -11.83 -12.08
N LEU A 375 -12.39 -10.99 -11.55
CA LEU A 375 -13.76 -10.83 -12.06
C LEU A 375 -13.76 -10.20 -13.44
N SER A 376 -12.96 -9.14 -13.66
CA SER A 376 -12.88 -8.49 -14.97
C SER A 376 -12.14 -9.33 -15.98
N GLY A 377 -11.12 -10.09 -15.57
CA GLY A 377 -10.47 -11.07 -16.44
C GLY A 377 -11.46 -12.14 -16.92
N SER A 378 -12.33 -12.64 -16.04
CA SER A 378 -13.38 -13.58 -16.38
C SER A 378 -14.43 -12.95 -17.33
N PHE A 379 -14.84 -11.72 -17.08
CA PHE A 379 -15.72 -10.94 -17.95
C PHE A 379 -15.12 -10.80 -19.35
N LEU A 380 -13.90 -10.29 -19.48
CA LEU A 380 -13.24 -10.08 -20.79
C LEU A 380 -13.11 -11.37 -21.59
N GLN A 381 -12.75 -12.48 -20.94
CA GLN A 381 -12.67 -13.78 -21.64
C GLN A 381 -14.05 -14.23 -22.14
N ARG A 382 -15.11 -14.01 -21.39
CA ARG A 382 -16.48 -14.35 -21.81
C ARG A 382 -16.94 -13.49 -22.99
N VAL A 383 -16.74 -12.18 -22.92
CA VAL A 383 -17.04 -11.25 -24.03
C VAL A 383 -16.28 -11.67 -25.29
N ARG A 384 -14.97 -11.95 -25.17
CA ARG A 384 -14.17 -12.44 -26.30
C ARG A 384 -14.73 -13.73 -26.91
N ASN A 385 -15.25 -14.64 -26.07
CA ASN A 385 -15.79 -15.91 -26.54
C ASN A 385 -17.18 -15.75 -27.19
N THR A 386 -17.96 -14.75 -26.81
CA THR A 386 -19.26 -14.46 -27.46
C THR A 386 -19.11 -13.69 -28.78
N LEU A 387 -18.09 -12.84 -28.90
CA LEU A 387 -17.81 -12.03 -30.07
C LEU A 387 -17.02 -12.83 -31.13
N LEU A 388 -17.56 -13.99 -31.60
CA LEU A 388 -16.84 -14.91 -32.49
C LEU A 388 -16.30 -14.23 -33.74
N ASN A 389 -17.10 -13.39 -34.41
CA ASN A 389 -16.74 -12.69 -35.64
C ASN A 389 -15.85 -11.46 -35.41
N PHE A 390 -15.76 -10.94 -34.21
CA PHE A 390 -15.02 -9.72 -33.85
C PHE A 390 -13.86 -9.96 -32.90
N LYS A 391 -13.43 -11.21 -32.70
CA LYS A 391 -12.34 -11.56 -31.76
C LYS A 391 -11.05 -10.78 -32.01
N PHE A 392 -10.73 -10.53 -33.25
CA PHE A 392 -9.53 -9.81 -33.65
C PHE A 392 -9.62 -8.33 -33.22
N LEU A 393 -10.71 -7.66 -33.63
CA LEU A 393 -10.94 -6.26 -33.25
C LEU A 393 -11.02 -6.08 -31.72
N PHE A 394 -11.69 -6.98 -31.01
CA PHE A 394 -11.74 -6.98 -29.57
C PHE A 394 -10.34 -7.14 -28.96
N SER A 395 -9.50 -8.03 -29.51
CA SER A 395 -8.13 -8.21 -29.01
C SER A 395 -7.28 -6.96 -29.24
N ILE A 396 -7.42 -6.28 -30.40
CA ILE A 396 -6.76 -5.00 -30.67
C ILE A 396 -7.20 -3.95 -29.64
N LEU A 397 -8.51 -3.79 -29.41
CA LEU A 397 -9.04 -2.82 -28.45
C LEU A 397 -8.47 -3.05 -27.06
N ILE A 398 -8.49 -4.30 -26.57
CA ILE A 398 -7.92 -4.63 -25.26
C ILE A 398 -6.41 -4.37 -25.21
N THR A 399 -5.69 -4.65 -26.29
CA THR A 399 -4.25 -4.35 -26.37
C THR A 399 -3.98 -2.85 -26.27
N LEU A 400 -4.75 -2.02 -26.98
CA LEU A 400 -4.64 -0.56 -26.90
C LEU A 400 -4.93 -0.04 -25.49
N ILE A 401 -5.98 -0.55 -24.84
CA ILE A 401 -6.30 -0.22 -23.45
C ILE A 401 -5.14 -0.59 -22.52
N ILE A 402 -4.53 -1.77 -22.70
CA ILE A 402 -3.37 -2.21 -21.91
C ILE A 402 -2.16 -1.29 -22.13
N ILE A 403 -1.90 -0.86 -23.38
CA ILE A 403 -0.79 0.07 -23.68
C ILE A 403 -0.99 1.40 -22.99
N VAL A 404 -2.19 1.98 -23.05
CA VAL A 404 -2.53 3.24 -22.35
C VAL A 404 -2.36 3.08 -20.83
N GLN A 405 -2.83 1.97 -20.30
CA GLN A 405 -2.69 1.66 -18.87
C GLN A 405 -1.23 1.47 -18.47
N PHE A 406 -0.44 0.77 -19.27
CA PHE A 406 0.99 0.57 -19.01
C PHE A 406 1.73 1.91 -18.99
N TYR A 407 1.40 2.82 -19.92
CA TYR A 407 1.96 4.17 -19.94
C TYR A 407 1.65 4.92 -18.63
N GLN A 408 0.40 4.88 -18.17
CA GLN A 408 0.02 5.50 -16.89
C GLN A 408 0.77 4.89 -15.70
N SER A 409 0.98 3.59 -15.71
CA SER A 409 1.64 2.86 -14.62
C SER A 409 3.15 3.07 -14.59
N ILE A 410 3.79 3.12 -15.77
CA ILE A 410 5.24 3.33 -15.87
C ILE A 410 5.66 4.74 -15.40
N ILE A 411 4.76 5.71 -15.47
CA ILE A 411 5.02 7.04 -14.91
C ILE A 411 5.35 6.95 -13.41
N MET A 412 4.74 6.02 -12.66
CA MET A 412 5.04 5.83 -11.23
C MET A 412 6.47 5.36 -10.98
N VAL A 413 7.08 4.69 -11.94
CA VAL A 413 8.50 4.30 -11.92
C VAL A 413 9.36 5.44 -12.46
N TYR A 414 8.97 6.02 -13.59
CA TYR A 414 9.71 7.09 -14.28
C TYR A 414 9.97 8.29 -13.37
N VAL A 415 8.99 8.76 -12.61
CA VAL A 415 9.17 9.91 -11.71
C VAL A 415 10.18 9.65 -10.59
N LYS A 416 10.42 8.37 -10.26
CA LYS A 416 11.43 7.97 -9.28
C LYS A 416 12.84 7.87 -9.86
N TRP A 417 12.98 7.87 -11.17
CA TRP A 417 14.27 8.05 -11.85
C TRP A 417 14.68 9.52 -11.98
N LEU A 418 13.70 10.43 -11.91
CA LEU A 418 13.97 11.86 -11.97
C LEU A 418 14.51 12.37 -10.63
N PRO A 419 15.29 13.46 -10.64
CA PRO A 419 15.69 14.13 -9.42
C PRO A 419 14.46 14.57 -8.59
N ASP A 420 14.46 14.22 -7.32
CA ASP A 420 13.34 14.54 -6.43
C ASP A 420 13.32 16.03 -6.08
N VAL A 421 12.12 16.60 -5.98
CA VAL A 421 11.88 18.01 -5.67
C VAL A 421 12.58 18.44 -4.37
N ARG A 422 12.62 17.56 -3.36
CA ARG A 422 13.30 17.81 -2.09
C ARG A 422 14.81 17.96 -2.27
N ARG A 423 15.42 17.17 -3.15
CA ARG A 423 16.83 17.24 -3.44
C ARG A 423 17.16 18.48 -4.30
N ILE A 424 16.37 18.73 -5.34
CA ILE A 424 16.55 19.91 -6.20
C ILE A 424 16.46 21.20 -5.38
N SER A 425 15.46 21.31 -4.50
CA SER A 425 15.31 22.47 -3.63
C SER A 425 16.47 22.60 -2.62
N SER A 426 16.95 21.50 -2.06
CA SER A 426 18.14 21.49 -1.19
C SER A 426 19.40 21.99 -1.88
N ASP A 427 19.64 21.51 -3.10
CA ASP A 427 20.82 21.89 -3.88
C ASP A 427 20.75 23.37 -4.26
N TRP A 428 19.56 23.87 -4.64
CA TRP A 428 19.35 25.29 -4.89
C TRP A 428 19.60 26.13 -3.65
N MET A 429 19.05 25.73 -2.50
CA MET A 429 19.24 26.44 -1.23
C MET A 429 20.72 26.51 -0.84
N LYS A 430 21.46 25.40 -0.95
CA LYS A 430 22.90 25.36 -0.65
C LYS A 430 23.70 26.28 -1.56
N LYS A 431 23.26 26.46 -2.81
CA LYS A 431 23.93 27.32 -3.80
C LYS A 431 23.62 28.82 -3.59
N ASN A 432 22.39 29.14 -3.20
CA ASN A 432 21.88 30.52 -3.24
C ASN A 432 21.77 31.17 -1.85
N LEU A 433 21.74 30.38 -0.78
CA LEU A 433 21.63 30.90 0.58
C LEU A 433 22.95 30.74 1.35
N LYS A 434 23.26 31.71 2.21
CA LYS A 434 24.46 31.66 3.06
C LYS A 434 24.32 30.51 4.07
N LYS A 435 25.45 29.84 4.36
CA LYS A 435 25.54 28.84 5.43
C LYS A 435 25.07 29.44 6.76
N LYS A 436 24.34 28.65 7.56
CA LYS A 436 23.72 29.06 8.85
C LYS A 436 22.60 30.11 8.73
N THR A 437 22.11 30.42 7.52
CA THR A 437 20.89 31.25 7.38
C THR A 437 19.76 30.65 8.22
N LEU A 438 19.01 31.52 8.94
CA LEU A 438 17.82 31.13 9.67
C LEU A 438 16.65 31.00 8.69
N ILE A 439 16.03 29.82 8.66
CA ILE A 439 14.94 29.48 7.73
C ILE A 439 13.69 29.14 8.53
N GLY A 440 12.60 29.81 8.19
CA GLY A 440 11.27 29.47 8.71
C GLY A 440 10.69 28.23 8.00
N ILE A 441 10.17 27.30 8.77
CA ILE A 441 9.49 26.11 8.28
C ILE A 441 8.15 25.95 8.97
N GLU A 442 7.13 25.53 8.21
CA GLU A 442 5.82 25.24 8.78
C GLU A 442 5.88 23.96 9.60
N ASN A 443 5.26 23.98 10.75
CA ASN A 443 5.08 22.81 11.61
C ASN A 443 6.36 21.99 11.83
N ILE A 444 6.29 21.10 12.77
CA ILE A 444 7.27 20.03 12.87
C ILE A 444 7.28 19.31 11.52
N PRO A 445 8.38 19.35 10.75
CA PRO A 445 8.36 18.81 9.43
C PRO A 445 8.03 17.34 9.51
N ILE A 446 7.05 16.99 8.78
CA ILE A 446 7.03 15.66 8.25
C ILE A 446 8.22 15.64 7.30
N TYR A 447 9.33 15.07 7.77
CA TYR A 447 10.64 15.02 7.10
C TYR A 447 10.58 14.53 5.63
N GLN A 448 9.45 13.92 5.22
CA GLN A 448 9.22 13.51 3.84
C GLN A 448 8.82 14.65 2.91
N MET A 449 8.40 15.78 3.44
CA MET A 449 7.89 16.90 2.64
C MET A 449 8.89 18.05 2.53
N LEU A 450 9.88 18.11 3.41
CA LEU A 450 10.88 19.17 3.41
C LEU A 450 11.97 18.96 2.34
N PRO A 451 12.69 20.02 1.98
CA PRO A 451 13.97 19.90 1.31
C PRO A 451 14.86 18.87 2.01
N ASP A 452 15.67 18.19 1.22
CA ASP A 452 16.58 17.12 1.67
C ASP A 452 17.74 17.71 2.51
N ILE A 453 17.41 18.17 3.71
CA ILE A 453 18.29 18.91 4.62
C ILE A 453 18.14 18.34 6.02
N VAL A 454 19.27 18.14 6.69
CA VAL A 454 19.25 17.69 8.09
C VAL A 454 18.87 18.84 9.01
N VAL A 455 17.85 18.63 9.81
CA VAL A 455 17.37 19.55 10.83
C VAL A 455 17.70 18.98 12.20
N LYS A 456 18.63 19.63 12.89
CA LYS A 456 19.27 19.14 14.12
C LYS A 456 18.29 18.79 15.24
N ASP A 457 17.27 19.61 15.46
CA ASP A 457 16.42 19.55 16.64
C ASP A 457 15.13 18.73 16.44
N PHE A 458 14.98 18.13 15.26
CA PHE A 458 13.73 17.48 14.85
C PHE A 458 13.58 16.05 15.34
N TYR A 459 14.68 15.38 15.57
CA TYR A 459 14.67 13.92 15.58
C TYR A 459 14.85 13.30 16.97
N SER A 460 15.03 14.10 17.98
CA SER A 460 14.96 13.57 19.35
C SER A 460 14.91 14.66 20.40
N LYS A 461 14.02 14.50 21.36
CA LYS A 461 14.17 15.13 22.68
C LYS A 461 15.39 14.57 23.45
N ASP A 462 15.91 13.40 23.05
CA ASP A 462 16.87 12.63 23.87
C ASP A 462 18.19 12.28 23.17
N LYS A 463 18.37 12.53 21.85
CA LYS A 463 19.61 12.18 21.16
C LYS A 463 20.04 13.26 20.18
N VAL A 464 21.02 14.01 20.58
CA VAL A 464 21.68 15.02 19.72
C VAL A 464 22.23 14.33 18.48
N LEU A 465 21.66 14.65 17.32
CA LEU A 465 22.24 14.28 16.06
C LEU A 465 23.57 15.00 15.91
N LYS A 466 24.67 14.25 15.82
CA LYS A 466 26.02 14.80 15.60
C LYS A 466 26.21 15.37 14.18
N TYR A 467 25.12 15.63 13.43
CA TYR A 467 25.22 16.21 12.09
C TYR A 467 25.34 17.71 12.16
N GLN A 468 26.28 18.22 11.38
CA GLN A 468 26.37 19.65 11.12
C GLN A 468 25.21 20.04 10.20
N THR A 469 24.25 20.77 10.74
CA THR A 469 23.19 21.40 9.95
C THR A 469 23.80 22.48 9.05
N TYR A 470 23.41 22.50 7.78
CA TYR A 470 23.86 23.54 6.87
C TYR A 470 23.16 24.87 7.14
N PHE A 471 21.88 24.82 7.54
CA PHE A 471 21.04 25.96 7.89
C PHE A 471 20.52 25.85 9.32
N ASN A 472 20.12 27.00 9.90
CA ASN A 472 19.36 27.03 11.13
C ASN A 472 17.87 27.08 10.82
N TYR A 473 17.03 26.45 11.65
CA TYR A 473 15.60 26.36 11.40
C TYR A 473 14.78 26.88 12.56
N GLN A 474 13.70 27.57 12.24
CA GLN A 474 12.67 28.01 13.17
C GLN A 474 11.31 27.51 12.68
N VAL A 475 10.58 26.79 13.54
CA VAL A 475 9.20 26.44 13.26
C VAL A 475 8.33 27.68 13.40
N ILE A 476 7.54 27.96 12.38
CA ILE A 476 6.65 29.10 12.30
C ILE A 476 5.23 28.68 11.94
N ASP A 477 4.29 29.46 12.38
CA ASP A 477 2.88 29.36 12.04
C ASP A 477 2.24 30.77 11.86
N ALA A 478 0.93 30.81 11.65
CA ALA A 478 0.22 32.07 11.50
C ALA A 478 0.24 32.94 12.77
N SER A 479 0.52 32.39 13.95
CA SER A 479 0.59 33.12 15.23
C SER A 479 1.99 33.62 15.56
N SER A 480 3.03 33.15 14.87
CA SER A 480 4.44 33.47 15.16
C SER A 480 4.71 34.99 15.07
N LYS A 481 5.25 35.58 16.13
CA LYS A 481 5.55 37.02 16.19
C LYS A 481 6.77 37.39 15.34
N THR A 482 7.77 36.51 15.30
CA THR A 482 9.00 36.68 14.52
C THR A 482 9.03 35.65 13.41
N ILE A 483 9.30 36.09 12.20
CA ILE A 483 9.39 35.23 11.01
C ILE A 483 10.75 35.48 10.36
N PRO A 484 11.56 34.42 10.13
CA PRO A 484 12.84 34.52 9.44
C PRO A 484 12.70 35.13 8.05
N SER A 485 13.78 35.79 7.55
CA SER A 485 13.78 36.38 6.20
C SER A 485 13.52 35.38 5.07
N ILE A 486 13.90 34.13 5.28
CA ILE A 486 13.66 33.02 4.34
C ILE A 486 12.65 32.07 4.97
N VAL A 487 11.61 31.70 4.22
CA VAL A 487 10.56 30.77 4.65
C VAL A 487 10.33 29.70 3.58
N ILE A 488 10.24 28.44 3.99
CA ILE A 488 9.88 27.31 3.13
C ILE A 488 8.42 26.93 3.40
N VAL A 489 7.63 26.83 2.35
CA VAL A 489 6.25 26.36 2.37
C VAL A 489 6.12 25.14 1.46
N VAL A 490 5.59 24.03 1.97
CA VAL A 490 5.39 22.79 1.20
C VAL A 490 3.91 22.62 0.87
N GLY A 491 3.59 22.31 -0.40
CA GLY A 491 2.21 22.07 -0.83
C GLY A 491 1.32 23.31 -0.80
N LYS A 492 1.87 24.47 -1.08
CA LYS A 492 1.13 25.76 -1.15
C LYS A 492 -0.08 25.68 -2.08
N GLU A 493 0.08 25.00 -3.20
CA GLU A 493 -0.98 24.84 -4.21
C GLU A 493 -2.23 24.15 -3.66
N LEU A 494 -2.07 23.26 -2.69
CA LEU A 494 -3.18 22.59 -2.03
C LEU A 494 -3.99 23.56 -1.17
N ASP A 495 -3.28 24.31 -0.34
CA ASP A 495 -3.89 25.18 0.65
C ASP A 495 -4.58 26.39 0.02
N LEU A 496 -4.00 26.97 -1.04
CA LEU A 496 -4.59 28.12 -1.70
C LEU A 496 -5.83 27.77 -2.52
N ARG A 497 -5.83 26.63 -3.20
CA ARG A 497 -6.92 26.23 -4.10
C ARG A 497 -8.03 25.45 -3.40
N TYR A 498 -7.67 24.59 -2.44
CA TYR A 498 -8.58 23.56 -1.94
C TYR A 498 -8.89 23.68 -0.45
N LEU A 499 -8.03 24.31 0.37
CA LEU A 499 -8.17 24.38 1.82
C LEU A 499 -8.50 25.81 2.30
N LYS A 500 -9.77 26.22 2.21
CA LYS A 500 -10.19 27.59 2.56
C LYS A 500 -9.84 28.03 3.99
N LYS A 501 -9.76 27.11 4.96
CA LYS A 501 -9.51 27.39 6.39
C LYS A 501 -8.20 26.81 6.92
N SER A 502 -7.25 26.41 6.05
CA SER A 502 -6.02 25.80 6.52
C SER A 502 -5.14 26.82 7.28
N PRO A 503 -4.46 26.37 8.36
CA PRO A 503 -3.46 27.19 9.06
C PRO A 503 -2.35 27.68 8.13
N LYS A 504 -1.95 26.87 7.15
CA LYS A 504 -0.96 27.18 6.14
C LYS A 504 -1.41 28.34 5.24
N ARG A 505 -2.68 28.36 4.84
CA ARG A 505 -3.23 29.50 4.08
C ARG A 505 -3.17 30.81 4.87
N GLN A 506 -3.40 30.74 6.20
CA GLN A 506 -3.26 31.90 7.09
C GLN A 506 -1.79 32.35 7.16
N LEU A 507 -0.86 31.41 7.26
CA LEU A 507 0.58 31.71 7.24
C LEU A 507 0.97 32.36 5.90
N ILE A 508 0.59 31.81 4.76
CA ILE A 508 0.91 32.38 3.44
C ILE A 508 0.35 33.80 3.29
N LYS A 509 -0.91 34.04 3.71
CA LYS A 509 -1.49 35.39 3.71
C LYS A 509 -0.72 36.36 4.58
N LYS A 510 -0.27 35.90 5.76
CA LYS A 510 0.56 36.69 6.67
C LYS A 510 1.92 37.03 6.06
N LEU A 511 2.59 36.05 5.43
CA LEU A 511 3.85 36.26 4.72
C LEU A 511 3.69 37.34 3.65
N MET A 512 2.68 37.22 2.80
CA MET A 512 2.41 38.23 1.77
C MET A 512 2.12 39.61 2.35
N GLY A 513 1.36 39.68 3.45
CA GLY A 513 1.08 40.94 4.17
C GLY A 513 2.32 41.57 4.82
N TYR A 514 3.35 40.79 5.11
CA TYR A 514 4.63 41.26 5.69
C TYR A 514 5.72 41.51 4.64
N GLY A 515 5.36 41.57 3.34
CA GLY A 515 6.27 41.89 2.26
C GLY A 515 7.15 40.71 1.79
N TYR A 516 6.78 39.46 2.13
CA TYR A 516 7.46 38.30 1.57
C TYR A 516 7.03 38.07 0.12
N LYS A 517 7.99 37.80 -0.75
CA LYS A 517 7.76 37.37 -2.13
C LYS A 517 8.23 35.93 -2.30
N GLU A 518 7.52 35.18 -3.09
CA GLU A 518 7.97 33.88 -3.53
C GLU A 518 9.10 34.06 -4.55
N ILE A 519 10.29 33.58 -4.23
CA ILE A 519 11.46 33.69 -5.09
C ILE A 519 11.61 32.51 -6.04
N ILE A 520 11.14 31.33 -5.62
CA ILE A 520 11.18 30.13 -6.44
C ILE A 520 10.17 29.08 -5.95
N GLU A 521 9.63 28.32 -6.88
CA GLU A 521 8.78 27.16 -6.62
C GLU A 521 9.34 25.94 -7.36
N PHE A 522 9.52 24.83 -6.65
CA PHE A 522 9.92 23.55 -7.20
C PHE A 522 8.69 22.66 -7.28
N ASN A 523 8.26 22.36 -8.48
CA ASN A 523 7.08 21.54 -8.71
C ASN A 523 7.43 20.08 -8.97
N PRO A 524 6.61 19.11 -8.49
CA PRO A 524 6.71 17.72 -8.90
C PRO A 524 6.59 17.59 -10.42
N PRO A 525 7.13 16.50 -11.01
CA PRO A 525 7.00 16.27 -12.45
C PRO A 525 5.53 16.36 -12.90
N GLN A 526 5.26 17.17 -13.91
CA GLN A 526 3.89 17.40 -14.43
C GLN A 526 3.19 16.10 -14.85
N ALA A 527 3.96 15.09 -15.25
CA ALA A 527 3.46 13.77 -15.57
C ALA A 527 2.59 13.15 -14.45
N LEU A 528 2.88 13.47 -13.18
CA LEU A 528 2.08 13.01 -12.04
C LEU A 528 0.67 13.61 -12.02
N TYR A 529 0.54 14.87 -12.42
CA TYR A 529 -0.74 15.57 -12.42
C TYR A 529 -1.56 15.34 -13.70
N PHE A 530 -0.93 14.80 -14.74
CA PHE A 530 -1.63 14.53 -16.01
C PHE A 530 -2.87 13.64 -15.81
N PHE A 531 -2.78 12.63 -14.95
CA PHE A 531 -3.88 11.71 -14.67
C PHE A 531 -4.74 12.13 -13.47
N SER A 532 -4.21 12.86 -12.50
CA SER A 532 -4.95 13.23 -11.29
C SER A 532 -5.83 14.48 -11.46
N GLY A 533 -5.56 15.29 -12.45
CA GLY A 533 -6.28 16.52 -12.74
C GLY A 533 -6.04 17.66 -11.75
N ASN A 534 -5.68 17.37 -10.51
CA ASN A 534 -5.29 18.37 -9.50
C ASN A 534 -4.39 17.80 -8.40
N PRO A 535 -3.61 18.64 -7.71
CA PRO A 535 -2.70 18.23 -6.65
C PRO A 535 -3.39 17.51 -5.47
N LEU A 536 -4.61 17.90 -5.09
CA LEU A 536 -5.33 17.27 -3.98
C LEU A 536 -5.63 15.80 -4.29
N ASN A 537 -6.14 15.50 -5.48
CA ASN A 537 -6.41 14.12 -5.90
C ASN A 537 -5.15 13.26 -5.87
N TYR A 538 -4.02 13.83 -6.29
CA TYR A 538 -2.73 13.15 -6.30
C TYR A 538 -2.23 12.83 -4.88
N ILE A 539 -2.32 13.78 -3.95
CA ILE A 539 -1.83 13.59 -2.58
C ILE A 539 -2.71 12.64 -1.78
N THR A 540 -4.03 12.66 -2.04
CA THR A 540 -4.95 11.72 -1.40
C THR A 540 -4.95 10.34 -2.05
N SER A 541 -4.38 10.21 -3.25
CA SER A 541 -4.12 8.91 -3.87
C SER A 541 -3.02 8.16 -3.10
N GLY A 542 -2.94 6.85 -3.29
CA GLY A 542 -1.86 6.04 -2.72
C GLY A 542 -0.54 6.10 -3.50
N LEU A 543 -0.45 6.93 -4.56
CA LEU A 543 0.62 6.83 -5.56
C LEU A 543 1.97 7.37 -5.09
N ALA A 544 2.05 8.58 -4.56
CA ALA A 544 3.26 9.11 -3.90
C ALA A 544 3.00 10.47 -3.23
N PRO A 545 3.53 10.75 -2.05
CA PRO A 545 3.41 12.03 -1.38
C PRO A 545 4.56 12.98 -1.80
N ILE A 546 4.51 13.53 -3.02
CA ILE A 546 5.45 14.57 -3.47
C ILE A 546 4.66 15.85 -3.64
N SER A 547 4.99 16.89 -2.88
CA SER A 547 4.36 18.21 -2.96
C SER A 547 5.32 19.23 -3.53
N ALA A 548 4.80 20.32 -4.11
CA ALA A 548 5.63 21.46 -4.49
C ALA A 548 6.29 22.09 -3.26
N ILE A 549 7.49 22.61 -3.43
CA ILE A 549 8.24 23.33 -2.40
C ILE A 549 8.45 24.76 -2.86
N SER A 550 7.89 25.72 -2.12
CA SER A 550 8.03 27.15 -2.39
C SER A 550 8.97 27.80 -1.38
N ILE A 551 9.84 28.67 -1.85
CA ILE A 551 10.74 29.46 -1.00
C ILE A 551 10.31 30.92 -1.09
N PHE A 552 10.04 31.53 0.06
CA PHE A 552 9.69 32.92 0.22
C PHE A 552 10.83 33.69 0.85
N GLU A 553 11.07 34.90 0.38
CA GLU A 553 12.05 35.83 0.93
C GLU A 553 11.38 37.15 1.25
N LYS A 554 11.74 37.75 2.40
CA LYS A 554 11.29 39.06 2.79
C LYS A 554 11.98 40.11 1.92
N VAL A 555 11.19 40.89 1.18
CA VAL A 555 11.68 42.03 0.41
C VAL A 555 11.78 43.20 1.37
N ASN A 556 12.98 43.72 1.58
CA ASN A 556 13.24 44.91 2.40
C ASN A 556 12.65 46.14 1.77
#